data_2a452ec35420cdc48810004cced1459e
#
_entry.id   2a452ec35420cdc48810004cced1459e
#
_cell.length_a   1.000
_cell.length_b   1.000
_cell.length_c   1.000
_cell.angle_alpha   90.00
_cell.angle_beta   90.00
_cell.angle_gamma   90.00
#
_symmetry.space_group_name_H-M   'P 1'
#
loop_
_entity.id
_entity.type
_entity.pdbx_description
1 polymer ?
#
loop_
_entity_poly.entity_id
_entity_poly.type
_entity_poly.pdbx_seq_one_letter_code
_entity_poly.pdbx_strand_id
1 'polypeptide(L)'
;MQSFTGKVAIITGAGSGIGRALAGQLASQGCHLALADIDPEGLEATASPLRREGLRLSTHALDVSSRDAVHAFADAVMTHHGQAHLVINNAGVAVSQTIAELRYDDFEWLMGINFWGVVHGTKAFLPHLLAQGEGHIVNLSSIFGIVSVPTQGAYNASKFAVRGFTEALRQELCGTPINVSCVHPGGIRTNIARSARFYRGVDGKTDATKAAARFDKLARTSADQAAQIILKGIRTNRPRIMVGADARFLDHLQRLLPANYPRLLGKLLSKG
;
A
#
# COMPACT_ATOMS: atom_id res chain seq x y z
N MET A 1 15.44 -9.58 5.29
CA MET A 1 14.64 -10.84 5.51
C MET A 1 14.78 -11.71 4.26
N GLN A 2 15.55 -12.79 4.30
CA GLN A 2 15.79 -13.65 3.12
C GLN A 2 14.74 -14.76 2.97
N SER A 3 14.20 -15.27 4.07
CA SER A 3 13.13 -16.28 4.10
C SER A 3 11.91 -15.75 4.84
N PHE A 4 10.73 -16.19 4.42
CA PHE A 4 9.46 -15.91 5.09
C PHE A 4 8.94 -17.09 5.93
N THR A 5 9.55 -18.28 5.79
CA THR A 5 9.14 -19.48 6.51
C THR A 5 9.22 -19.30 8.01
N GLY A 6 8.12 -19.58 8.71
CA GLY A 6 7.98 -19.41 10.17
C GLY A 6 7.91 -17.95 10.66
N LYS A 7 8.02 -16.97 9.77
CA LYS A 7 7.85 -15.55 10.09
C LYS A 7 6.38 -15.19 10.21
N VAL A 8 6.08 -14.07 10.87
CA VAL A 8 4.72 -13.50 10.99
C VAL A 8 4.64 -12.22 10.18
N ALA A 9 3.74 -12.19 9.20
CA ALA A 9 3.45 -11.01 8.39
C ALA A 9 2.11 -10.40 8.79
N ILE A 10 2.12 -9.11 9.02
CA ILE A 10 0.96 -8.27 9.32
C ILE A 10 0.62 -7.49 8.05
N ILE A 11 -0.62 -7.58 7.56
CA ILE A 11 -1.04 -6.96 6.30
C ILE A 11 -2.35 -6.21 6.52
N THR A 12 -2.33 -4.88 6.35
CA THR A 12 -3.55 -4.07 6.31
C THR A 12 -4.08 -3.96 4.87
N GLY A 13 -5.40 -3.81 4.71
CA GLY A 13 -6.01 -3.86 3.37
C GLY A 13 -5.90 -5.25 2.72
N ALA A 14 -5.99 -6.30 3.54
CA ALA A 14 -5.79 -7.69 3.12
C ALA A 14 -7.02 -8.29 2.42
N GLY A 15 -8.18 -7.65 2.49
CA GLY A 15 -9.44 -8.14 1.92
C GLY A 15 -9.47 -8.13 0.39
N SER A 16 -8.56 -7.42 -0.30
CA SER A 16 -8.57 -7.34 -1.76
C SER A 16 -7.20 -7.01 -2.38
N GLY A 17 -7.13 -6.99 -3.70
CA GLY A 17 -6.02 -6.44 -4.48
C GLY A 17 -4.63 -6.94 -4.09
N ILE A 18 -3.69 -6.01 -3.91
CA ILE A 18 -2.29 -6.32 -3.58
C ILE A 18 -2.19 -7.01 -2.22
N GLY A 19 -2.97 -6.58 -1.21
CA GLY A 19 -2.96 -7.18 0.14
C GLY A 19 -3.35 -8.65 0.12
N ARG A 20 -4.43 -9.00 -0.58
CA ARG A 20 -4.86 -10.41 -0.79
C ARG A 20 -3.78 -11.23 -1.49
N ALA A 21 -3.19 -10.71 -2.56
CA ALA A 21 -2.15 -11.40 -3.30
C ALA A 21 -0.88 -11.63 -2.46
N LEU A 22 -0.49 -10.63 -1.64
CA LEU A 22 0.62 -10.77 -0.69
C LEU A 22 0.32 -11.85 0.35
N ALA A 23 -0.89 -11.87 0.92
CA ALA A 23 -1.30 -12.89 1.90
C ALA A 23 -1.17 -14.31 1.31
N GLY A 24 -1.70 -14.55 0.10
CA GLY A 24 -1.61 -15.83 -0.59
C GLY A 24 -0.17 -16.28 -0.83
N GLN A 25 0.67 -15.38 -1.34
CA GLN A 25 2.07 -15.72 -1.65
C GLN A 25 2.94 -15.88 -0.40
N LEU A 26 2.66 -15.17 0.68
CA LEU A 26 3.36 -15.36 1.95
C LEU A 26 2.93 -16.67 2.62
N ALA A 27 1.63 -16.98 2.63
CA ALA A 27 1.13 -18.26 3.12
C ALA A 27 1.77 -19.44 2.39
N SER A 28 1.86 -19.38 1.05
CA SER A 28 2.47 -20.46 0.24
C SER A 28 3.95 -20.70 0.58
N GLN A 29 4.62 -19.70 1.18
CA GLN A 29 6.01 -19.77 1.62
C GLN A 29 6.17 -20.09 3.11
N GLY A 30 5.09 -20.52 3.78
CA GLY A 30 5.12 -20.92 5.18
C GLY A 30 5.18 -19.75 6.15
N CYS A 31 4.76 -18.54 5.72
CA CYS A 31 4.67 -17.37 6.58
C CYS A 31 3.33 -17.35 7.31
N HIS A 32 3.33 -17.18 8.62
CA HIS A 32 2.13 -16.95 9.43
C HIS A 32 1.56 -15.56 9.14
N LEU A 33 0.25 -15.38 9.30
CA LEU A 33 -0.45 -14.19 8.83
C LEU A 33 -1.35 -13.56 9.90
N ALA A 34 -1.21 -12.26 10.10
CA ALA A 34 -2.21 -11.42 10.75
C ALA A 34 -2.80 -10.47 9.69
N LEU A 35 -4.03 -10.73 9.28
CA LEU A 35 -4.70 -10.03 8.17
C LEU A 35 -5.71 -9.03 8.75
N ALA A 36 -5.68 -7.81 8.26
CA ALA A 36 -6.61 -6.76 8.69
C ALA A 36 -7.23 -6.05 7.47
N ASP A 37 -8.53 -5.80 7.55
CA ASP A 37 -9.28 -5.00 6.57
C ASP A 37 -10.51 -4.39 7.24
N ILE A 38 -11.04 -3.29 6.70
CA ILE A 38 -12.32 -2.73 7.11
C ILE A 38 -13.50 -3.55 6.59
N ASP A 39 -13.31 -4.30 5.50
CA ASP A 39 -14.29 -5.20 4.88
C ASP A 39 -14.12 -6.64 5.42
N PRO A 40 -14.98 -7.09 6.34
CA PRO A 40 -14.87 -8.41 6.93
C PRO A 40 -15.17 -9.54 5.93
N GLU A 41 -16.02 -9.31 4.92
CA GLU A 41 -16.35 -10.31 3.89
C GLU A 41 -15.16 -10.52 2.95
N GLY A 42 -14.55 -9.43 2.48
CA GLY A 42 -13.35 -9.48 1.68
C GLY A 42 -12.16 -10.11 2.43
N LEU A 43 -12.08 -9.84 3.74
CA LEU A 43 -11.05 -10.41 4.61
C LEU A 43 -11.23 -11.92 4.76
N GLU A 44 -12.45 -12.41 5.01
CA GLU A 44 -12.73 -13.84 5.10
C GLU A 44 -12.55 -14.55 3.75
N ALA A 45 -12.96 -13.93 2.64
CA ALA A 45 -12.69 -14.47 1.30
C ALA A 45 -11.19 -14.61 1.00
N THR A 46 -10.34 -13.82 1.64
CA THR A 46 -8.88 -13.96 1.58
C THR A 46 -8.38 -15.06 2.51
N ALA A 47 -8.87 -15.09 3.74
CA ALA A 47 -8.36 -15.94 4.81
C ALA A 47 -8.78 -17.42 4.67
N SER A 48 -10.06 -17.65 4.30
CA SER A 48 -10.64 -19.01 4.25
C SER A 48 -9.82 -20.00 3.41
N PRO A 49 -9.42 -19.70 2.16
CA PRO A 49 -8.63 -20.63 1.35
C PRO A 49 -7.19 -20.81 1.85
N LEU A 50 -6.72 -19.97 2.76
CA LEU A 50 -5.36 -20.02 3.31
C LEU A 50 -5.28 -20.83 4.60
N ARG A 51 -6.41 -21.11 5.27
CA ARG A 51 -6.43 -21.89 6.51
C ARG A 51 -5.99 -23.32 6.24
N ARG A 52 -4.91 -23.75 6.90
CA ARG A 52 -4.36 -25.09 6.82
C ARG A 52 -3.55 -25.42 8.06
N GLU A 53 -3.33 -26.72 8.30
CA GLU A 53 -2.47 -27.17 9.38
C GLU A 53 -1.05 -26.55 9.27
N GLY A 54 -0.50 -26.17 10.40
CA GLY A 54 0.83 -25.55 10.51
C GLY A 54 0.88 -24.05 10.14
N LEU A 55 -0.20 -23.45 9.62
CA LEU A 55 -0.28 -22.04 9.37
C LEU A 55 -1.08 -21.31 10.47
N ARG A 56 -0.43 -20.50 11.29
CA ARG A 56 -1.13 -19.58 12.20
C ARG A 56 -1.66 -18.39 11.41
N LEU A 57 -2.97 -18.21 11.41
CA LEU A 57 -3.65 -17.12 10.71
C LEU A 57 -4.71 -16.49 11.61
N SER A 58 -4.64 -15.17 11.77
CA SER A 58 -5.65 -14.37 12.44
C SER A 58 -6.23 -13.31 11.51
N THR A 59 -7.51 -12.97 11.70
CA THR A 59 -8.24 -11.95 10.93
C THR A 59 -8.79 -10.90 11.85
N HIS A 60 -8.72 -9.62 11.46
CA HIS A 60 -9.11 -8.48 12.27
C HIS A 60 -9.88 -7.45 11.43
N ALA A 61 -11.14 -7.19 11.78
CA ALA A 61 -11.87 -6.05 11.21
C ALA A 61 -11.25 -4.76 11.77
N LEU A 62 -10.68 -3.91 10.90
CA LEU A 62 -9.86 -2.78 11.31
C LEU A 62 -10.03 -1.57 10.40
N ASP A 63 -10.42 -0.45 10.98
CA ASP A 63 -10.24 0.86 10.37
C ASP A 63 -8.84 1.41 10.74
N VAL A 64 -7.94 1.48 9.77
CA VAL A 64 -6.56 1.95 9.98
C VAL A 64 -6.48 3.45 10.29
N SER A 65 -7.53 4.23 10.06
CA SER A 65 -7.60 5.64 10.42
C SER A 65 -7.74 5.85 11.94
N SER A 66 -8.23 4.85 12.66
CA SER A 66 -8.33 4.85 14.11
C SER A 66 -7.03 4.42 14.76
N ARG A 67 -6.32 5.38 15.37
CA ARG A 67 -5.06 5.11 16.08
C ARG A 67 -5.23 4.04 17.16
N ASP A 68 -6.27 4.18 17.99
CA ASP A 68 -6.46 3.30 19.15
C ASP A 68 -6.83 1.87 18.68
N ALA A 69 -7.62 1.75 17.60
CA ALA A 69 -7.93 0.45 16.99
C ALA A 69 -6.67 -0.23 16.41
N VAL A 70 -5.75 0.54 15.81
CA VAL A 70 -4.49 -0.02 15.28
C VAL A 70 -3.56 -0.48 16.42
N HIS A 71 -3.49 0.22 17.55
CA HIS A 71 -2.73 -0.23 18.71
C HIS A 71 -3.35 -1.49 19.34
N ALA A 72 -4.67 -1.53 19.52
CA ALA A 72 -5.36 -2.73 20.00
C ALA A 72 -5.16 -3.93 19.05
N PHE A 73 -5.14 -3.69 17.73
CA PHE A 73 -4.80 -4.72 16.75
C PHE A 73 -3.37 -5.23 16.93
N ALA A 74 -2.39 -4.36 17.18
CA ALA A 74 -1.01 -4.80 17.43
C ALA A 74 -0.92 -5.67 18.69
N ASP A 75 -1.58 -5.29 19.77
CA ASP A 75 -1.65 -6.08 21.01
C ASP A 75 -2.27 -7.47 20.77
N ALA A 76 -3.37 -7.53 20.02
CA ALA A 76 -4.02 -8.79 19.63
C ALA A 76 -3.10 -9.68 18.79
N VAL A 77 -2.36 -9.10 17.84
CA VAL A 77 -1.37 -9.83 17.02
C VAL A 77 -0.25 -10.39 17.92
N MET A 78 0.30 -9.58 18.81
CA MET A 78 1.36 -10.04 19.71
C MET A 78 0.86 -11.13 20.66
N THR A 79 -0.37 -11.03 21.16
CA THR A 79 -0.98 -12.08 22.01
C THR A 79 -1.16 -13.38 21.23
N HIS A 80 -1.66 -13.32 19.98
CA HIS A 80 -1.97 -14.52 19.19
C HIS A 80 -0.73 -15.18 18.58
N HIS A 81 0.20 -14.37 18.05
CA HIS A 81 1.36 -14.87 17.30
C HIS A 81 2.65 -14.86 18.12
N GLY A 82 2.74 -14.07 19.19
CA GLY A 82 3.93 -13.90 20.03
C GLY A 82 5.06 -13.10 19.37
N GLN A 83 4.97 -12.84 18.09
CA GLN A 83 6.02 -12.23 17.26
C GLN A 83 5.42 -11.41 16.11
N ALA A 84 6.19 -10.43 15.63
CA ALA A 84 5.92 -9.68 14.41
C ALA A 84 7.23 -9.56 13.61
N HIS A 85 7.21 -9.85 12.30
CA HIS A 85 8.45 -9.80 11.51
C HIS A 85 8.32 -8.90 10.27
N LEU A 86 7.16 -8.88 9.62
CA LEU A 86 6.91 -8.13 8.40
C LEU A 86 5.62 -7.34 8.57
N VAL A 87 5.73 -6.01 8.59
CA VAL A 87 4.57 -5.11 8.69
C VAL A 87 4.34 -4.46 7.34
N ILE A 88 3.22 -4.77 6.71
CA ILE A 88 2.85 -4.24 5.40
C ILE A 88 1.65 -3.31 5.56
N ASN A 89 1.92 -2.01 5.61
CA ASN A 89 0.92 -0.95 5.63
C ASN A 89 0.43 -0.74 4.19
N ASN A 90 -0.59 -1.51 3.79
CA ASN A 90 -1.09 -1.57 2.42
C ASN A 90 -2.47 -0.94 2.26
N ALA A 91 -3.29 -0.85 3.30
CA ALA A 91 -4.61 -0.23 3.24
C ALA A 91 -4.56 1.15 2.56
N GLY A 92 -5.53 1.42 1.69
CA GLY A 92 -5.58 2.69 0.99
C GLY A 92 -6.79 2.84 0.09
N VAL A 93 -7.19 4.10 -0.09
CA VAL A 93 -8.36 4.53 -0.85
C VAL A 93 -7.98 5.63 -1.84
N ALA A 94 -8.89 5.99 -2.74
CA ALA A 94 -8.68 7.04 -3.73
C ALA A 94 -9.85 8.02 -3.76
N VAL A 95 -9.53 9.27 -4.10
CA VAL A 95 -10.50 10.34 -4.43
C VAL A 95 -10.08 10.93 -5.76
N SER A 96 -11.04 11.12 -6.68
CA SER A 96 -10.83 11.79 -7.96
C SER A 96 -11.67 13.04 -8.05
N GLN A 97 -11.03 14.22 -7.90
CA GLN A 97 -11.67 15.53 -7.88
C GLN A 97 -10.64 16.62 -8.18
N THR A 98 -11.03 17.71 -8.84
CA THR A 98 -10.14 18.87 -9.00
C THR A 98 -9.86 19.52 -7.64
N ILE A 99 -8.71 20.17 -7.49
CA ILE A 99 -8.37 20.85 -6.21
C ILE A 99 -9.39 21.94 -5.88
N ALA A 100 -9.90 22.64 -6.90
CA ALA A 100 -10.90 23.70 -6.70
C ALA A 100 -12.24 23.20 -6.14
N GLU A 101 -12.60 21.94 -6.46
CA GLU A 101 -13.86 21.32 -6.03
C GLU A 101 -13.67 20.35 -4.86
N LEU A 102 -12.41 20.10 -4.46
CA LEU A 102 -12.06 19.11 -3.44
C LEU A 102 -12.66 19.46 -2.08
N ARG A 103 -13.44 18.56 -1.54
CA ARG A 103 -14.06 18.71 -0.22
C ARG A 103 -13.04 18.37 0.87
N TYR A 104 -13.02 19.17 1.94
CA TYR A 104 -12.14 18.92 3.10
C TYR A 104 -12.40 17.53 3.70
N ASP A 105 -13.66 17.15 3.90
CA ASP A 105 -14.02 15.81 4.43
C ASP A 105 -13.42 14.65 3.62
N ASP A 106 -13.40 14.76 2.27
CA ASP A 106 -12.81 13.74 1.41
C ASP A 106 -11.28 13.73 1.51
N PHE A 107 -10.67 14.91 1.67
CA PHE A 107 -9.22 15.03 1.86
C PHE A 107 -8.80 14.43 3.20
N GLU A 108 -9.49 14.79 4.29
CA GLU A 108 -9.21 14.32 5.65
C GLU A 108 -9.43 12.81 5.76
N TRP A 109 -10.56 12.31 5.23
CA TRP A 109 -10.84 10.87 5.16
C TRP A 109 -9.72 10.11 4.44
N LEU A 110 -9.28 10.59 3.27
CA LEU A 110 -8.23 9.95 2.50
C LEU A 110 -6.87 10.00 3.23
N MET A 111 -6.53 11.14 3.83
CA MET A 111 -5.31 11.29 4.62
C MET A 111 -5.33 10.39 5.86
N GLY A 112 -6.47 10.28 6.53
CA GLY A 112 -6.67 9.40 7.68
C GLY A 112 -6.28 7.96 7.35
N ILE A 113 -6.73 7.45 6.21
CA ILE A 113 -6.47 6.07 5.78
C ILE A 113 -5.06 5.93 5.19
N ASN A 114 -4.76 6.73 4.14
CA ASN A 114 -3.58 6.52 3.31
C ASN A 114 -2.27 6.92 3.99
N PHE A 115 -2.30 7.94 4.87
CA PHE A 115 -1.10 8.44 5.56
C PHE A 115 -1.11 8.11 7.04
N TRP A 116 -2.15 8.51 7.78
CA TRP A 116 -2.19 8.23 9.22
C TRP A 116 -2.27 6.74 9.52
N GLY A 117 -2.97 5.95 8.70
CA GLY A 117 -2.96 4.49 8.83
C GLY A 117 -1.56 3.89 8.72
N VAL A 118 -0.71 4.43 7.82
CA VAL A 118 0.70 4.02 7.72
C VAL A 118 1.49 4.44 8.96
N VAL A 119 1.27 5.64 9.47
CA VAL A 119 1.92 6.14 10.71
C VAL A 119 1.52 5.29 11.90
N HIS A 120 0.21 5.02 12.07
CA HIS A 120 -0.31 4.21 13.17
C HIS A 120 0.26 2.79 13.14
N GLY A 121 0.19 2.10 11.98
CA GLY A 121 0.74 0.74 11.85
C GLY A 121 2.25 0.69 12.10
N THR A 122 2.99 1.68 11.58
CA THR A 122 4.43 1.79 11.85
C THR A 122 4.70 1.95 13.35
N LYS A 123 4.04 2.90 14.03
CA LYS A 123 4.27 3.20 15.44
C LYS A 123 3.81 2.07 16.37
N ALA A 124 2.74 1.38 16.04
CA ALA A 124 2.23 0.27 16.83
C ALA A 124 3.16 -0.94 16.81
N PHE A 125 3.78 -1.26 15.67
CA PHE A 125 4.63 -2.46 15.57
C PHE A 125 6.13 -2.20 15.72
N LEU A 126 6.63 -0.98 15.46
CA LEU A 126 8.07 -0.69 15.54
C LEU A 126 8.71 -1.03 16.90
N PRO A 127 8.10 -0.75 18.08
CA PRO A 127 8.67 -1.13 19.36
C PRO A 127 8.86 -2.65 19.50
N HIS A 128 7.92 -3.44 19.00
CA HIS A 128 7.99 -4.91 19.03
C HIS A 128 9.12 -5.43 18.12
N LEU A 129 9.26 -4.86 16.90
CA LEU A 129 10.34 -5.23 16.00
C LEU A 129 11.71 -4.89 16.56
N LEU A 130 11.85 -3.72 17.20
CA LEU A 130 13.11 -3.30 17.85
C LEU A 130 13.45 -4.21 19.03
N ALA A 131 12.49 -4.54 19.90
CA ALA A 131 12.68 -5.43 21.02
C ALA A 131 13.05 -6.86 20.57
N GLN A 132 12.50 -7.32 19.44
CA GLN A 132 12.80 -8.63 18.85
C GLN A 132 14.16 -8.67 18.17
N GLY A 133 14.70 -7.52 17.75
CA GLY A 133 15.99 -7.43 17.02
C GLY A 133 15.91 -7.90 15.55
N GLU A 134 14.71 -8.01 14.98
CA GLU A 134 14.48 -8.37 13.57
C GLU A 134 13.16 -7.77 13.08
N GLY A 135 13.14 -7.21 11.87
CA GLY A 135 11.90 -6.77 11.27
C GLY A 135 12.04 -6.08 9.93
N HIS A 136 10.91 -5.97 9.23
CA HIS A 136 10.82 -5.20 8.00
C HIS A 136 9.48 -4.45 7.93
N ILE A 137 9.53 -3.14 7.83
CA ILE A 137 8.36 -2.29 7.63
C ILE A 137 8.26 -1.94 6.14
N VAL A 138 7.09 -2.16 5.55
CA VAL A 138 6.81 -1.94 4.14
C VAL A 138 5.61 -1.03 4.01
N ASN A 139 5.82 0.19 3.52
CA ASN A 139 4.77 1.19 3.37
C ASN A 139 4.38 1.35 1.90
N LEU A 140 3.10 1.18 1.58
CA LEU A 140 2.61 1.32 0.21
C LEU A 140 2.30 2.79 -0.10
N SER A 141 3.23 3.41 -0.84
CA SER A 141 3.03 4.65 -1.55
C SER A 141 2.32 4.37 -2.90
N SER A 142 2.73 5.02 -3.96
CA SER A 142 2.28 4.87 -5.34
C SER A 142 3.32 5.50 -6.26
N ILE A 143 3.23 5.26 -7.55
CA ILE A 143 3.89 6.12 -8.54
C ILE A 143 3.39 7.58 -8.41
N PHE A 144 2.17 7.78 -7.90
CA PHE A 144 1.62 9.10 -7.57
C PHE A 144 2.17 9.70 -6.27
N GLY A 145 3.10 9.04 -5.58
CA GLY A 145 4.03 9.60 -4.59
C GLY A 145 5.37 10.04 -5.20
N ILE A 146 5.49 10.03 -6.53
CA ILE A 146 6.68 10.47 -7.30
C ILE A 146 6.29 11.48 -8.37
N VAL A 147 5.22 11.22 -9.11
CA VAL A 147 4.63 12.13 -10.11
C VAL A 147 3.23 12.53 -9.71
N SER A 148 2.83 13.75 -10.07
CA SER A 148 1.48 14.25 -9.82
C SER A 148 0.66 14.27 -11.10
N VAL A 149 -0.64 13.99 -10.96
CA VAL A 149 -1.60 14.04 -12.07
C VAL A 149 -2.82 14.88 -11.67
N PRO A 150 -3.46 15.58 -12.62
CA PRO A 150 -4.70 16.31 -12.34
C PRO A 150 -5.78 15.41 -11.74
N THR A 151 -6.68 15.98 -10.96
CA THR A 151 -7.79 15.33 -10.24
C THR A 151 -7.40 14.35 -9.13
N GLN A 152 -6.11 14.14 -8.91
CA GLN A 152 -5.59 13.26 -7.86
C GLN A 152 -4.88 14.03 -6.73
N GLY A 153 -5.23 15.29 -6.50
CA GLY A 153 -4.51 16.16 -5.56
C GLY A 153 -4.38 15.58 -4.15
N ALA A 154 -5.49 15.13 -3.55
CA ALA A 154 -5.48 14.51 -2.22
C ALA A 154 -4.69 13.18 -2.22
N TYR A 155 -4.90 12.34 -3.23
CA TYR A 155 -4.18 11.07 -3.37
C TYR A 155 -2.67 11.29 -3.55
N ASN A 156 -2.27 12.20 -4.43
CA ASN A 156 -0.86 12.58 -4.59
C ASN A 156 -0.27 13.02 -3.26
N ALA A 157 -0.91 13.98 -2.56
CA ALA A 157 -0.43 14.51 -1.28
C ALA A 157 -0.19 13.37 -0.27
N SER A 158 -1.16 12.46 -0.12
CA SER A 158 -1.04 11.32 0.80
C SER A 158 0.12 10.39 0.45
N LYS A 159 0.31 10.08 -0.85
CA LYS A 159 1.35 9.13 -1.28
C LYS A 159 2.75 9.75 -1.29
N PHE A 160 2.88 11.07 -1.51
CA PHE A 160 4.12 11.80 -1.24
C PHE A 160 4.45 11.83 0.26
N ALA A 161 3.45 12.07 1.12
CA ALA A 161 3.64 12.02 2.58
C ALA A 161 4.13 10.64 3.05
N VAL A 162 3.52 9.55 2.58
CA VAL A 162 3.98 8.17 2.87
C VAL A 162 5.43 7.97 2.44
N ARG A 163 5.80 8.44 1.25
CA ARG A 163 7.18 8.33 0.78
C ARG A 163 8.14 9.09 1.71
N GLY A 164 7.88 10.37 1.98
CA GLY A 164 8.75 11.17 2.85
C GLY A 164 8.92 10.58 4.24
N PHE A 165 7.82 10.16 4.87
CA PHE A 165 7.82 9.47 6.16
C PHE A 165 8.64 8.17 6.13
N THR A 166 8.47 7.36 5.09
CA THR A 166 9.18 6.08 4.97
C THR A 166 10.68 6.27 4.72
N GLU A 167 11.06 7.26 3.91
CA GLU A 167 12.47 7.57 3.64
C GLU A 167 13.17 8.09 4.92
N ALA A 168 12.49 8.93 5.73
CA ALA A 168 12.99 9.39 7.04
C ALA A 168 13.15 8.21 8.02
N LEU A 169 12.10 7.40 8.19
CA LEU A 169 12.14 6.22 9.07
C LEU A 169 13.30 5.28 8.71
N ARG A 170 13.58 5.07 7.42
CA ARG A 170 14.70 4.23 6.99
C ARG A 170 16.06 4.81 7.42
N GLN A 171 16.21 6.14 7.40
CA GLN A 171 17.44 6.79 7.84
C GLN A 171 17.60 6.71 9.36
N GLU A 172 16.52 6.94 10.12
CA GLU A 172 16.52 6.83 11.58
C GLU A 172 16.88 5.42 12.06
N LEU A 173 16.47 4.38 11.32
CA LEU A 173 16.75 2.98 11.65
C LEU A 173 18.05 2.45 11.03
N CYS A 174 18.87 3.33 10.43
CA CYS A 174 20.17 2.94 9.90
C CYS A 174 21.06 2.42 11.03
N GLY A 175 21.68 1.25 10.82
CA GLY A 175 22.48 0.58 11.86
C GLY A 175 21.68 -0.29 12.84
N THR A 176 20.36 -0.29 12.78
CA THR A 176 19.51 -1.26 13.49
C THR A 176 19.22 -2.50 12.63
N PRO A 177 18.74 -3.61 13.22
CA PRO A 177 18.35 -4.79 12.46
C PRO A 177 17.00 -4.66 11.75
N ILE A 178 16.36 -3.47 11.79
CA ILE A 178 15.05 -3.23 11.19
C ILE A 178 15.20 -2.64 9.80
N ASN A 179 14.61 -3.31 8.82
CA ASN A 179 14.57 -2.85 7.43
C ASN A 179 13.31 -2.03 7.15
N VAL A 180 13.40 -1.09 6.20
CA VAL A 180 12.25 -0.28 5.76
C VAL A 180 12.24 -0.17 4.25
N SER A 181 11.07 -0.37 3.63
CA SER A 181 10.87 -0.24 2.19
C SER A 181 9.66 0.63 1.88
N CYS A 182 9.79 1.52 0.90
CA CYS A 182 8.69 2.23 0.28
C CYS A 182 8.33 1.59 -1.05
N VAL A 183 7.06 1.19 -1.22
CA VAL A 183 6.58 0.56 -2.46
C VAL A 183 5.87 1.60 -3.31
N HIS A 184 6.17 1.62 -4.61
CA HIS A 184 5.58 2.53 -5.58
C HIS A 184 4.93 1.74 -6.71
N PRO A 185 3.66 1.29 -6.54
CA PRO A 185 2.90 0.66 -7.61
C PRO A 185 2.55 1.67 -8.72
N GLY A 186 2.65 1.24 -9.96
CA GLY A 186 2.04 1.89 -11.11
C GLY A 186 0.58 1.50 -11.27
N GLY A 187 0.12 1.30 -12.50
CA GLY A 187 -1.22 0.80 -12.80
C GLY A 187 -1.34 -0.71 -12.48
N ILE A 188 -1.90 -1.03 -11.32
CA ILE A 188 -2.16 -2.41 -10.88
C ILE A 188 -3.66 -2.71 -11.00
N ARG A 189 -4.03 -3.83 -11.58
CA ARG A 189 -5.41 -4.30 -11.68
C ARG A 189 -5.94 -4.68 -10.31
N THR A 190 -6.64 -3.74 -9.66
CA THR A 190 -7.26 -3.86 -8.34
C THR A 190 -8.58 -3.09 -8.33
N ASN A 191 -9.34 -3.20 -7.24
CA ASN A 191 -10.60 -2.48 -7.09
C ASN A 191 -10.44 -0.98 -6.71
N ILE A 192 -9.23 -0.47 -6.53
CA ILE A 192 -9.00 0.89 -6.00
C ILE A 192 -9.67 1.99 -6.84
N ALA A 193 -9.71 1.85 -8.16
CA ALA A 193 -10.38 2.81 -9.04
C ALA A 193 -11.92 2.67 -9.00
N ARG A 194 -12.44 1.45 -8.78
CA ARG A 194 -13.88 1.18 -8.68
C ARG A 194 -14.46 1.61 -7.34
N SER A 195 -13.65 1.49 -6.26
CA SER A 195 -14.02 1.89 -4.90
C SER A 195 -13.69 3.35 -4.58
N ALA A 196 -13.14 4.12 -5.55
CA ALA A 196 -12.80 5.51 -5.36
C ALA A 196 -14.04 6.39 -5.14
N ARG A 197 -13.94 7.41 -4.28
CA ARG A 197 -14.87 8.54 -4.29
C ARG A 197 -14.59 9.34 -5.56
N PHE A 198 -15.39 9.10 -6.59
CA PHE A 198 -15.17 9.67 -7.92
C PHE A 198 -16.18 10.78 -8.21
N TYR A 199 -15.68 11.99 -8.43
CA TYR A 199 -16.50 13.17 -8.77
C TYR A 199 -16.17 13.70 -10.16
N ARG A 200 -14.87 13.71 -10.53
CA ARG A 200 -14.40 14.20 -11.84
C ARG A 200 -13.10 13.50 -12.25
N GLY A 201 -13.04 13.05 -13.49
CA GLY A 201 -11.85 12.47 -14.11
C GLY A 201 -10.93 13.51 -14.75
N VAL A 202 -9.74 13.07 -15.18
CA VAL A 202 -8.73 13.89 -15.87
C VAL A 202 -9.28 14.50 -17.17
N ASP A 203 -10.25 13.84 -17.82
CA ASP A 203 -10.94 14.27 -19.02
C ASP A 203 -12.12 15.24 -18.73
N GLY A 204 -12.27 15.65 -17.48
CA GLY A 204 -13.37 16.52 -17.03
C GLY A 204 -14.72 15.82 -16.85
N LYS A 205 -14.82 14.52 -17.16
CA LYS A 205 -16.08 13.77 -17.07
C LYS A 205 -16.34 13.26 -15.65
N THR A 206 -17.62 12.99 -15.36
CA THR A 206 -18.12 12.54 -14.06
C THR A 206 -18.55 11.08 -14.06
N ASP A 207 -18.30 10.33 -15.12
CA ASP A 207 -18.70 8.92 -15.28
C ASP A 207 -17.65 8.00 -14.62
N ALA A 208 -17.91 7.60 -13.38
CA ALA A 208 -17.04 6.72 -12.59
C ALA A 208 -16.80 5.36 -13.27
N THR A 209 -17.85 4.80 -13.92
CA THR A 209 -17.77 3.48 -14.56
C THR A 209 -16.81 3.51 -15.75
N LYS A 210 -16.90 4.54 -16.59
CA LYS A 210 -15.98 4.71 -17.73
C LYS A 210 -14.56 5.00 -17.26
N ALA A 211 -14.39 5.80 -16.20
CA ALA A 211 -13.08 6.08 -15.63
C ALA A 211 -12.42 4.81 -15.07
N ALA A 212 -13.15 3.98 -14.33
CA ALA A 212 -12.67 2.69 -13.83
C ALA A 212 -12.30 1.73 -14.97
N ALA A 213 -13.16 1.61 -16.00
CA ALA A 213 -12.88 0.78 -17.16
C ALA A 213 -11.63 1.25 -17.95
N ARG A 214 -11.41 2.58 -18.05
CA ARG A 214 -10.20 3.14 -18.64
C ARG A 214 -8.96 2.81 -17.79
N PHE A 215 -9.06 2.92 -16.47
CA PHE A 215 -7.98 2.52 -15.58
C PHE A 215 -7.62 1.04 -15.74
N ASP A 216 -8.62 0.14 -15.79
CA ASP A 216 -8.41 -1.30 -15.98
C ASP A 216 -7.66 -1.62 -17.29
N LYS A 217 -7.93 -0.87 -18.38
CA LYS A 217 -7.21 -1.02 -19.65
C LYS A 217 -5.75 -0.55 -19.57
N LEU A 218 -5.47 0.46 -18.75
CA LEU A 218 -4.13 1.00 -18.56
C LEU A 218 -3.32 0.19 -17.54
N ALA A 219 -3.98 -0.43 -16.56
CA ALA A 219 -3.37 -1.25 -15.53
C ALA A 219 -2.91 -2.61 -16.10
N ARG A 220 -1.63 -2.71 -16.44
CA ARG A 220 -1.05 -3.90 -17.10
C ARG A 220 -0.51 -4.94 -16.13
N THR A 221 -0.24 -4.55 -14.88
CA THR A 221 0.33 -5.44 -13.85
C THR A 221 -0.81 -6.05 -13.02
N SER A 222 -0.82 -7.37 -12.86
CA SER A 222 -1.77 -8.02 -11.95
C SER A 222 -1.39 -7.83 -10.48
N ALA A 223 -2.33 -8.05 -9.56
CA ALA A 223 -2.06 -8.03 -8.12
C ALA A 223 -1.00 -9.10 -7.74
N ASP A 224 -1.05 -10.28 -8.35
CA ASP A 224 -0.08 -11.35 -8.09
C ASP A 224 1.33 -10.99 -8.57
N GLN A 225 1.45 -10.40 -9.75
CA GLN A 225 2.74 -9.89 -10.25
C GLN A 225 3.28 -8.77 -9.34
N ALA A 226 2.39 -7.90 -8.86
CA ALA A 226 2.76 -6.86 -7.90
C ALA A 226 3.30 -7.46 -6.60
N ALA A 227 2.61 -8.44 -6.04
CA ALA A 227 3.04 -9.15 -4.84
C ALA A 227 4.41 -9.82 -5.03
N GLN A 228 4.65 -10.51 -6.16
CA GLN A 228 5.96 -11.11 -6.47
C GLN A 228 7.09 -10.08 -6.47
N ILE A 229 6.87 -8.93 -7.12
CA ILE A 229 7.87 -7.86 -7.19
C ILE A 229 8.14 -7.27 -5.80
N ILE A 230 7.09 -7.06 -5.00
CA ILE A 230 7.18 -6.54 -3.63
C ILE A 230 7.98 -7.51 -2.76
N LEU A 231 7.62 -8.80 -2.73
CA LEU A 231 8.31 -9.82 -1.94
C LEU A 231 9.77 -9.99 -2.35
N LYS A 232 10.07 -9.91 -3.66
CA LYS A 232 11.47 -9.88 -4.13
C LYS A 232 12.22 -8.65 -3.60
N GLY A 233 11.58 -7.48 -3.61
CA GLY A 233 12.16 -6.24 -3.07
C GLY A 233 12.42 -6.34 -1.56
N ILE A 234 11.52 -6.94 -0.79
CA ILE A 234 11.67 -7.19 0.64
C ILE A 234 12.87 -8.10 0.91
N ARG A 235 12.99 -9.23 0.19
CA ARG A 235 14.11 -10.16 0.35
C ARG A 235 15.47 -9.51 0.09
N THR A 236 15.52 -8.58 -0.85
CA THR A 236 16.76 -7.88 -1.24
C THR A 236 16.93 -6.53 -0.52
N ASN A 237 16.11 -6.25 0.50
CA ASN A 237 16.11 -5.03 1.30
C ASN A 237 16.16 -3.74 0.44
N ARG A 238 15.38 -3.68 -0.63
CA ARG A 238 15.33 -2.50 -1.49
C ARG A 238 14.63 -1.34 -0.77
N PRO A 239 15.25 -0.15 -0.67
CA PRO A 239 14.63 1.01 -0.04
C PRO A 239 13.38 1.48 -0.81
N ARG A 240 13.42 1.40 -2.15
CA ARG A 240 12.34 1.77 -3.05
C ARG A 240 12.01 0.59 -3.96
N ILE A 241 10.76 0.15 -3.96
CA ILE A 241 10.26 -0.97 -4.75
C ILE A 241 9.30 -0.45 -5.80
N MET A 242 9.80 -0.31 -7.04
CA MET A 242 8.98 0.12 -8.19
C MET A 242 8.24 -1.08 -8.76
N VAL A 243 6.90 -1.02 -8.80
CA VAL A 243 6.05 -2.12 -9.26
C VAL A 243 5.37 -1.75 -10.58
N GLY A 244 5.77 -2.44 -11.64
CA GLY A 244 5.32 -2.21 -13.00
C GLY A 244 6.36 -1.48 -13.86
N ALA A 245 6.28 -1.66 -15.18
CA ALA A 245 7.15 -0.99 -16.13
C ALA A 245 6.85 0.51 -16.23
N ASP A 246 5.57 0.87 -16.13
CA ASP A 246 5.06 2.23 -16.08
C ASP A 246 5.61 3.00 -14.86
N ALA A 247 5.64 2.38 -13.68
CA ALA A 247 6.21 2.99 -12.48
C ALA A 247 7.70 3.30 -12.67
N ARG A 248 8.46 2.35 -13.23
CA ARG A 248 9.90 2.57 -13.51
C ARG A 248 10.11 3.67 -14.54
N PHE A 249 9.33 3.67 -15.61
CA PHE A 249 9.42 4.69 -16.64
C PHE A 249 9.14 6.10 -16.08
N LEU A 250 8.06 6.25 -15.31
CA LEU A 250 7.69 7.54 -14.72
C LEU A 250 8.69 8.01 -13.64
N ASP A 251 9.26 7.09 -12.86
CA ASP A 251 10.33 7.43 -11.90
C ASP A 251 11.57 7.99 -12.63
N HIS A 252 12.01 7.35 -13.72
CA HIS A 252 13.12 7.86 -14.52
C HIS A 252 12.78 9.18 -15.21
N LEU A 253 11.59 9.31 -15.77
CA LEU A 253 11.15 10.54 -16.41
C LEU A 253 11.16 11.73 -15.43
N GLN A 254 10.64 11.53 -14.21
CA GLN A 254 10.61 12.57 -13.19
C GLN A 254 12.02 12.96 -12.72
N ARG A 255 12.94 12.01 -12.61
CA ARG A 255 14.35 12.28 -12.21
C ARG A 255 15.10 13.07 -13.27
N LEU A 256 14.90 12.74 -14.54
CA LEU A 256 15.58 13.39 -15.65
C LEU A 256 14.98 14.76 -15.99
N LEU A 257 13.67 14.91 -15.82
CA LEU A 257 12.90 16.09 -16.20
C LEU A 257 11.98 16.58 -15.07
N PRO A 258 12.51 16.95 -13.89
CA PRO A 258 11.72 17.21 -12.70
C PRO A 258 10.70 18.34 -12.86
N ALA A 259 11.00 19.37 -13.66
CA ALA A 259 10.11 20.48 -13.94
C ALA A 259 9.22 20.28 -15.19
N ASN A 260 9.63 19.42 -16.12
CA ASN A 260 9.00 19.29 -17.45
C ASN A 260 8.19 18.00 -17.63
N TYR A 261 8.35 16.99 -16.74
CA TYR A 261 7.58 15.75 -16.84
C TYR A 261 6.06 15.97 -16.91
N PRO A 262 5.44 16.99 -16.23
CA PRO A 262 3.98 17.18 -16.29
C PRO A 262 3.49 17.51 -17.70
N ARG A 263 4.27 18.29 -18.48
CA ARG A 263 3.94 18.62 -19.87
C ARG A 263 3.94 17.38 -20.78
N LEU A 264 4.90 16.47 -20.57
CA LEU A 264 4.98 15.21 -21.33
C LEU A 264 3.88 14.24 -20.90
N LEU A 265 3.63 14.12 -19.60
CA LEU A 265 2.58 13.26 -19.05
C LEU A 265 1.20 13.74 -19.51
N GLY A 266 0.92 15.05 -19.51
CA GLY A 266 -0.32 15.64 -20.01
C GLY A 266 -0.59 15.29 -21.47
N LYS A 267 0.44 15.35 -22.34
CA LYS A 267 0.32 14.94 -23.77
C LYS A 267 0.04 13.44 -23.94
N LEU A 268 0.54 12.58 -23.03
CA LEU A 268 0.27 11.15 -23.04
C LEU A 268 -1.16 10.83 -22.56
N LEU A 269 -1.64 11.54 -21.54
CA LEU A 269 -2.98 11.36 -20.97
C LEU A 269 -4.10 11.93 -21.87
N SER A 270 -3.82 12.96 -22.69
CA SER A 270 -4.81 13.56 -23.61
C SER A 270 -5.01 12.78 -24.91
N LYS A 271 -4.08 11.89 -25.28
CA LYS A 271 -4.14 11.10 -26.53
C LYS A 271 -4.81 9.71 -26.36
N GLY A 272 -5.17 9.30 -25.18
CA GLY A 272 -5.85 8.04 -24.85
C GLY A 272 -7.20 8.27 -24.16
#